data_35e0c22c685b0f1dd86adf69a6b32df7
#
_entry.id   35e0c22c685b0f1dd86adf69a6b32df7
#
_cell.length_a   1.000
_cell.length_b   1.000
_cell.length_c   1.000
_cell.angle_alpha   90.00
_cell.angle_beta   90.00
_cell.angle_gamma   90.00
#
_symmetry.space_group_name_H-M   'P 1'
#
loop_
_entity.id
_entity.type
_entity.pdbx_description
1 polymer ?
#
loop_
_entity_poly.entity_id
_entity_poly.type
_entity_poly.pdbx_seq_one_letter_code
_entity_poly.pdbx_strand_id
1 'polypeptide(L)'
;MAIWIEEDAKVLVQGITGKQGMFHADKMVEYGTNIVGGCTPGKGGQTVELQSREFPVWNSMTEAITATDADATVIYVPPPFAAEAIMEAADAFDSVKGEGVIVCITEGIPTLDMVKAVAYVYNR
;
A
#
# COMPACT_ATOMS: atom_id res chain seq x y z
N MET A 1 -5.87 -21.13 3.27
CA MET A 1 -5.31 -20.78 1.97
C MET A 1 -4.12 -19.85 2.16
N ALA A 2 -3.05 -20.12 1.50
CA ALA A 2 -1.87 -19.29 1.60
C ALA A 2 -2.01 -18.10 0.65
N ILE A 3 -1.68 -16.92 1.16
CA ILE A 3 -1.63 -15.73 0.34
C ILE A 3 -0.18 -15.51 -0.03
N TRP A 4 0.05 -15.39 -1.31
CA TRP A 4 1.38 -15.40 -1.85
C TRP A 4 1.73 -14.08 -2.51
N ILE A 5 2.77 -13.45 -2.03
CA ILE A 5 3.34 -12.27 -2.67
C ILE A 5 4.74 -12.64 -3.08
N GLU A 6 5.01 -12.55 -4.37
CA GLU A 6 6.30 -12.92 -4.88
C GLU A 6 7.34 -11.89 -4.50
N GLU A 7 8.60 -12.35 -4.52
CA GLU A 7 9.71 -11.53 -4.08
C GLU A 7 9.85 -10.25 -4.88
N ASP A 8 9.51 -10.29 -6.16
CA ASP A 8 9.62 -9.13 -7.04
C ASP A 8 8.28 -8.45 -7.28
N ALA A 9 7.26 -8.79 -6.50
CA ALA A 9 5.96 -8.16 -6.65
C ALA A 9 6.08 -6.64 -6.44
N LYS A 10 5.37 -5.89 -7.27
CA LYS A 10 5.36 -4.44 -7.19
C LYS A 10 4.37 -4.03 -6.14
N VAL A 11 4.82 -3.28 -5.14
CA VAL A 11 4.03 -2.93 -3.97
C VAL A 11 3.84 -1.43 -3.89
N LEU A 12 2.60 -1.02 -3.66
CA LEU A 12 2.26 0.36 -3.37
C LEU A 12 1.98 0.51 -1.88
N VAL A 13 2.21 1.71 -1.35
CA VAL A 13 1.93 2.00 0.05
C VAL A 13 0.88 3.09 0.13
N GLN A 14 -0.29 2.77 0.67
CA GLN A 14 -1.33 3.77 0.89
C GLN A 14 -1.05 4.46 2.22
N GLY A 15 -1.07 5.79 2.21
CA GLY A 15 -0.67 6.58 3.36
C GLY A 15 0.83 6.79 3.45
N ILE A 16 1.51 6.72 2.31
CA ILE A 16 2.98 6.76 2.27
C ILE A 16 3.55 8.08 2.78
N THR A 17 2.79 9.19 2.71
CA THR A 17 3.28 10.47 3.19
C THR A 17 3.03 10.65 4.68
N GLY A 18 2.28 9.77 5.31
CA GLY A 18 2.06 9.81 6.74
C GLY A 18 3.28 9.33 7.48
N LYS A 19 3.38 9.69 8.75
CA LYS A 19 4.56 9.38 9.55
C LYS A 19 4.79 7.86 9.63
N GLN A 20 3.74 7.11 9.93
CA GLN A 20 3.87 5.66 10.04
C GLN A 20 4.09 5.01 8.70
N GLY A 21 3.35 5.46 7.68
CA GLY A 21 3.49 4.90 6.35
C GLY A 21 4.89 5.10 5.80
N MET A 22 5.44 6.30 5.99
CA MET A 22 6.77 6.60 5.50
C MET A 22 7.82 5.79 6.25
N PHE A 23 7.68 5.66 7.57
CA PHE A 23 8.61 4.89 8.37
C PHE A 23 8.66 3.43 7.94
N HIS A 24 7.47 2.82 7.81
CA HIS A 24 7.41 1.41 7.44
C HIS A 24 7.80 1.17 5.98
N ALA A 25 7.46 2.12 5.10
CA ALA A 25 7.87 2.00 3.70
C ALA A 25 9.39 2.04 3.59
N ASP A 26 10.03 2.92 4.36
CA ASP A 26 11.48 3.00 4.39
C ASP A 26 12.10 1.67 4.80
N LYS A 27 11.53 1.04 5.83
CA LYS A 27 12.01 -0.26 6.28
C LYS A 27 11.78 -1.35 5.24
N MET A 28 10.66 -1.30 4.54
CA MET A 28 10.40 -2.28 3.50
C MET A 28 11.40 -2.17 2.36
N VAL A 29 11.75 -0.95 1.97
CA VAL A 29 12.76 -0.76 0.94
C VAL A 29 14.10 -1.29 1.42
N GLU A 30 14.44 -1.05 2.69
CA GLU A 30 15.67 -1.55 3.26
C GLU A 30 15.75 -3.07 3.22
N TYR A 31 14.61 -3.74 3.43
CA TYR A 31 14.55 -5.19 3.39
C TYR A 31 14.53 -5.76 1.97
N GLY A 32 14.43 -4.90 0.96
CA GLY A 32 14.43 -5.38 -0.41
C GLY A 32 13.05 -5.53 -1.04
N THR A 33 12.00 -5.09 -0.35
CA THR A 33 10.66 -5.09 -0.92
C THR A 33 10.63 -4.12 -2.11
N ASN A 34 10.00 -4.55 -3.19
CA ASN A 34 9.94 -3.73 -4.39
C ASN A 34 8.81 -2.71 -4.30
N ILE A 35 9.05 -1.64 -3.56
CA ILE A 35 8.12 -0.53 -3.45
C ILE A 35 8.21 0.28 -4.73
N VAL A 36 7.07 0.53 -5.38
CA VAL A 36 7.06 1.30 -6.62
C VAL A 36 6.46 2.69 -6.45
N GLY A 37 5.97 3.00 -5.26
CA GLY A 37 5.43 4.30 -4.95
C GLY A 37 4.33 4.19 -3.94
N GLY A 38 3.52 5.23 -3.84
CA GLY A 38 2.44 5.22 -2.87
C GLY A 38 1.30 6.14 -3.28
N CYS A 39 0.33 6.20 -2.40
CA CYS A 39 -0.90 6.93 -2.67
C CYS A 39 -1.32 7.68 -1.42
N THR A 40 -1.56 8.98 -1.55
CA THR A 40 -2.12 9.80 -0.49
C THR A 40 -2.98 10.85 -1.16
N PRO A 41 -4.29 10.90 -0.87
CA PRO A 41 -5.17 11.88 -1.51
C PRO A 41 -4.65 13.30 -1.28
N GLY A 42 -4.62 14.08 -2.35
CA GLY A 42 -4.16 15.45 -2.29
C GLY A 42 -2.66 15.63 -2.40
N LYS A 43 -1.89 14.55 -2.43
CA LYS A 43 -0.43 14.64 -2.50
C LYS A 43 0.13 14.13 -3.81
N GLY A 44 -0.74 13.89 -4.79
CA GLY A 44 -0.30 13.40 -6.09
C GLY A 44 0.66 14.38 -6.75
N GLY A 45 1.65 13.83 -7.44
CA GLY A 45 2.69 14.62 -8.07
C GLY A 45 3.89 14.90 -7.20
N GLN A 46 3.81 14.60 -5.90
CA GLN A 46 4.94 14.74 -5.01
C GLN A 46 5.77 13.47 -5.00
N THR A 47 6.91 13.52 -4.34
CA THR A 47 7.74 12.33 -4.16
C THR A 47 8.08 12.20 -2.68
N VAL A 48 8.43 10.98 -2.28
CA VAL A 48 8.97 10.74 -0.95
C VAL A 48 10.33 10.08 -1.10
N GLU A 49 11.21 10.35 -0.16
CA GLU A 49 12.55 9.77 -0.19
C GLU A 49 12.63 8.63 0.82
N LEU A 50 12.98 7.44 0.33
CA LEU A 50 13.13 6.24 1.16
C LEU A 50 14.47 5.62 0.79
N GLN A 51 15.35 5.45 1.78
CA GLN A 51 16.69 4.88 1.56
C GLN A 51 17.43 5.59 0.43
N SER A 52 17.37 6.92 0.45
CA SER A 52 18.07 7.79 -0.52
C SER A 52 17.56 7.64 -1.96
N ARG A 53 16.36 7.09 -2.14
CA ARG A 53 15.72 6.98 -3.44
C ARG A 53 14.38 7.70 -3.39
N GLU A 54 13.99 8.28 -4.51
CA GLU A 54 12.72 8.99 -4.59
C GLU A 54 11.65 8.08 -5.17
N PHE A 55 10.45 8.18 -4.59
CA PHE A 55 9.30 7.37 -5.01
C PHE A 55 8.12 8.28 -5.27
N PRO A 56 7.38 8.05 -6.36
CA PRO A 56 6.25 8.91 -6.69
C PRO A 56 5.04 8.66 -5.81
N VAL A 57 4.21 9.70 -5.68
CA VAL A 57 2.98 9.63 -4.92
C VAL A 57 1.82 10.00 -5.85
N TRP A 58 0.75 9.23 -5.80
CA TRP A 58 -0.45 9.48 -6.59
C TRP A 58 -1.62 9.84 -5.69
N ASN A 59 -2.66 10.45 -6.27
CA ASN A 59 -3.84 10.84 -5.51
C ASN A 59 -4.78 9.67 -5.25
N SER A 60 -4.77 8.67 -6.12
CA SER A 60 -5.71 7.56 -6.01
C SER A 60 -5.02 6.25 -6.38
N MET A 61 -5.60 5.17 -5.91
CA MET A 61 -5.07 3.85 -6.23
C MET A 61 -5.24 3.50 -7.70
N THR A 62 -6.33 3.97 -8.33
CA THR A 62 -6.52 3.74 -9.75
C THR A 62 -5.38 4.34 -10.56
N GLU A 63 -5.00 5.58 -10.24
CA GLU A 63 -3.88 6.21 -10.91
C GLU A 63 -2.58 5.47 -10.67
N ALA A 64 -2.36 5.09 -9.41
CA ALA A 64 -1.11 4.43 -9.03
C ALA A 64 -0.97 3.08 -9.71
N ILE A 65 -2.01 2.27 -9.72
CA ILE A 65 -1.96 0.95 -10.34
C ILE A 65 -1.82 1.07 -11.85
N THR A 66 -2.50 2.03 -12.45
CA THR A 66 -2.39 2.25 -13.89
C THR A 66 -0.96 2.61 -14.26
N ALA A 67 -0.30 3.42 -13.45
CA ALA A 67 1.06 3.87 -13.75
C ALA A 67 2.11 2.80 -13.50
N THR A 68 1.89 1.91 -12.52
CA THR A 68 2.93 0.99 -12.06
C THR A 68 2.66 -0.47 -12.38
N ASP A 69 1.40 -0.81 -12.66
CA ASP A 69 0.97 -2.20 -12.80
C ASP A 69 1.25 -2.98 -11.52
N ALA A 70 1.02 -2.34 -10.38
CA ALA A 70 1.34 -2.93 -9.08
C ALA A 70 0.55 -4.19 -8.81
N ASP A 71 1.13 -5.07 -8.03
CA ASP A 71 0.54 -6.37 -7.68
C ASP A 71 -0.11 -6.36 -6.31
N ALA A 72 0.33 -5.46 -5.44
CA ALA A 72 -0.12 -5.44 -4.07
C ALA A 72 -0.08 -4.03 -3.50
N THR A 73 -0.82 -3.82 -2.43
CA THR A 73 -0.74 -2.58 -1.67
C THR A 73 -0.72 -2.89 -0.18
N VAL A 74 0.01 -2.08 0.56
CA VAL A 74 0.04 -2.14 2.03
C VAL A 74 -0.54 -0.83 2.53
N ILE A 75 -1.48 -0.92 3.46
CA ILE A 75 -2.25 0.23 3.89
C ILE A 75 -1.82 0.66 5.29
N TYR A 76 -1.35 1.91 5.39
CA TYR A 76 -0.94 2.54 6.64
C TYR A 76 -1.72 3.83 6.83
N VAL A 77 -3.02 3.71 7.02
CA VAL A 77 -3.86 4.87 7.29
C VAL A 77 -4.48 4.71 8.68
N PRO A 78 -4.89 5.82 9.31
CA PRO A 78 -5.53 5.71 10.62
C PRO A 78 -6.76 4.82 10.57
N PRO A 79 -7.06 4.10 11.66
CA PRO A 79 -8.17 3.13 11.67
C PRO A 79 -9.50 3.66 11.14
N PRO A 80 -9.92 4.91 11.42
CA PRO A 80 -11.20 5.38 10.87
C PRO A 80 -11.26 5.40 9.35
N PHE A 81 -10.11 5.42 8.68
CA PHE A 81 -10.05 5.51 7.23
C PHE A 81 -9.65 4.19 6.57
N ALA A 82 -9.38 3.16 7.38
CA ALA A 82 -8.84 1.91 6.83
C ALA A 82 -9.84 1.21 5.92
N ALA A 83 -11.11 1.19 6.29
CA ALA A 83 -12.11 0.51 5.49
C ALA A 83 -12.25 1.16 4.11
N GLU A 84 -12.24 2.48 4.06
CA GLU A 84 -12.31 3.19 2.79
C GLU A 84 -11.09 2.90 1.92
N ALA A 85 -9.92 2.85 2.55
CA ALA A 85 -8.69 2.57 1.82
C ALA A 85 -8.71 1.17 1.22
N ILE A 86 -9.22 0.20 1.97
CA ILE A 86 -9.35 -1.17 1.46
C ILE A 86 -10.30 -1.21 0.29
N MET A 87 -11.44 -0.54 0.39
CA MET A 87 -12.43 -0.54 -0.67
C MET A 87 -11.89 0.15 -1.92
N GLU A 88 -11.19 1.26 -1.73
CA GLU A 88 -10.58 1.95 -2.86
C GLU A 88 -9.59 1.04 -3.58
N ALA A 89 -8.75 0.34 -2.82
CA ALA A 89 -7.76 -0.55 -3.40
C ALA A 89 -8.43 -1.70 -4.14
N ALA A 90 -9.46 -2.29 -3.54
CA ALA A 90 -10.17 -3.41 -4.16
C ALA A 90 -10.80 -2.99 -5.48
N ASP A 91 -11.46 -1.83 -5.49
CA ASP A 91 -12.09 -1.33 -6.71
C ASP A 91 -11.04 -1.03 -7.78
N ALA A 92 -9.91 -0.45 -7.39
CA ALA A 92 -8.87 -0.09 -8.32
C ALA A 92 -8.23 -1.33 -8.94
N PHE A 93 -7.91 -2.33 -8.13
CA PHE A 93 -7.35 -3.57 -8.67
C PHE A 93 -8.34 -4.26 -9.58
N ASP A 94 -9.62 -4.28 -9.19
CA ASP A 94 -10.63 -4.93 -10.02
C ASP A 94 -10.74 -4.24 -11.39
N SER A 95 -10.77 -2.92 -11.41
CA SER A 95 -11.02 -2.20 -12.66
C SER A 95 -9.78 -2.14 -13.54
N VAL A 96 -8.58 -2.16 -12.98
CA VAL A 96 -7.35 -2.00 -13.76
C VAL A 96 -6.74 -3.35 -14.14
N LYS A 97 -6.66 -4.29 -13.20
CA LYS A 97 -5.95 -5.54 -13.44
C LYS A 97 -6.82 -6.78 -13.30
N GLY A 98 -7.89 -6.71 -12.53
CA GLY A 98 -8.70 -7.86 -12.23
C GLY A 98 -8.20 -8.70 -11.06
N GLU A 99 -7.05 -8.37 -10.50
CA GLU A 99 -6.53 -9.09 -9.33
C GLU A 99 -5.54 -8.20 -8.58
N GLY A 100 -5.33 -8.52 -7.31
CA GLY A 100 -4.38 -7.81 -6.49
C GLY A 100 -4.43 -8.33 -5.06
N VAL A 101 -3.41 -8.00 -4.29
CA VAL A 101 -3.32 -8.36 -2.88
C VAL A 101 -3.33 -7.10 -2.05
N ILE A 102 -4.21 -7.06 -1.06
CA ILE A 102 -4.35 -5.91 -0.17
C ILE A 102 -4.00 -6.36 1.24
N VAL A 103 -3.02 -5.69 1.83
CA VAL A 103 -2.63 -5.95 3.21
C VAL A 103 -2.90 -4.68 4.00
N CYS A 104 -3.77 -4.77 4.98
CA CYS A 104 -4.10 -3.64 5.83
C CYS A 104 -3.52 -3.86 7.21
N ILE A 105 -2.67 -2.94 7.64
CA ILE A 105 -2.06 -3.01 8.95
C ILE A 105 -2.68 -1.93 9.81
N THR A 106 -3.38 -2.34 10.86
CA THR A 106 -4.07 -1.44 11.76
C THR A 106 -3.23 -1.27 13.02
N GLU A 107 -2.97 -0.03 13.37
CA GLU A 107 -2.23 0.29 14.58
C GLU A 107 -3.12 1.02 15.56
N GLY A 108 -2.63 1.19 16.77
CA GLY A 108 -3.37 1.92 17.78
C GLY A 108 -4.09 1.04 18.77
N ILE A 109 -4.00 -0.26 18.62
CA ILE A 109 -4.53 -1.20 19.59
C ILE A 109 -3.43 -1.49 20.59
N PRO A 110 -3.62 -1.16 21.86
CA PRO A 110 -2.53 -1.21 22.84
C PRO A 110 -2.29 -2.60 23.42
N THR A 111 -2.43 -3.62 22.64
CA THR A 111 -2.19 -4.98 23.09
C THR A 111 -1.12 -5.61 22.22
N LEU A 112 -0.78 -6.84 22.54
CA LEU A 112 0.21 -7.54 21.77
C LEU A 112 -0.23 -7.75 20.31
N ASP A 113 -1.52 -7.60 20.06
CA ASP A 113 -2.04 -7.71 18.70
C ASP A 113 -2.18 -6.35 18.07
N MET A 114 -1.25 -5.48 18.34
CA MET A 114 -1.27 -4.12 17.82
C MET A 114 -1.27 -4.07 16.31
N VAL A 115 -0.69 -5.07 15.70
CA VAL A 115 -0.68 -5.15 14.25
C VAL A 115 -1.63 -6.25 13.85
N LYS A 116 -2.70 -5.84 13.19
CA LYS A 116 -3.67 -6.78 12.67
C LYS A 116 -3.61 -6.68 11.16
N ALA A 117 -3.12 -7.71 10.53
CA ALA A 117 -3.02 -7.74 9.10
C ALA A 117 -4.24 -8.44 8.51
N VAL A 118 -4.92 -7.77 7.63
CA VAL A 118 -6.00 -8.35 6.87
C VAL A 118 -5.51 -8.44 5.44
N ALA A 119 -5.45 -9.64 4.92
CA ALA A 119 -5.03 -9.85 3.55
C ALA A 119 -6.24 -10.20 2.71
N TYR A 120 -6.37 -9.54 1.60
CA TYR A 120 -7.48 -9.74 0.71
C TYR A 120 -6.95 -9.99 -0.68
N VAL A 121 -7.34 -11.11 -1.27
CA VAL A 121 -6.96 -11.44 -2.63
C VAL A 121 -8.18 -11.25 -3.49
N TYR A 122 -8.07 -10.40 -4.49
CA TYR A 122 -9.15 -10.11 -5.39
C TYR A 122 -8.77 -10.66 -6.76
N ASN A 123 -9.62 -11.52 -7.27
CA ASN A 123 -9.32 -12.22 -8.52
C ASN A 123 -10.61 -12.35 -9.33
N ARG A 124 -10.60 -11.80 -10.53
CA ARG A 124 -11.78 -11.86 -11.40
C ARG A 124 -11.49 -12.59 -12.68
#